data_3f19eb6fe9259c8a16487a98375cf55c
#
_entry.id   3f19eb6fe9259c8a16487a98375cf55c
#
_cell.length_a   1.000
_cell.length_b   1.000
_cell.length_c   1.000
_cell.angle_alpha   90.00
_cell.angle_beta   90.00
_cell.angle_gamma   90.00
#
_symmetry.space_group_name_H-M   'P 1'
#
loop_
_entity.id
_entity.type
_entity.pdbx_description
1 polymer ?
#
loop_
_entity_poly.entity_id
_entity_poly.type
_entity_poly.pdbx_seq_one_letter_code
_entity_poly.pdbx_strand_id
1 'polypeptide(L)'
;MGLNLGYATREHVAETVGAARIGIVSDRTGPADYDADMQRAKALGIDAFALNIGVDPYTDQQLGFAYQSAANNGMKAFISFDFNWYHINQGTQVGQKIAQYANTYPTSQLYVDGKIFASSFAGDGVDVNAIRTAAGAPIFWAPNFHPEQGTNFSTVDGALNWMAWPNNGNNKAPRPGHNVTVEEGDQAYITALAGKPYIAPVSPWFSTHFGPEVPYSKNWVFPGDLLWFERWNEILSLAPRFLEIITWNDYGESHYIGPLASKHTDDGNSKWTNDMRVNPHRDFQAMPS
;
A
#
# COMPACT_ATOMS: atom_id res chain seq x y z
N MET A 1 -19.36 12.30 27.30
CA MET A 1 -18.68 11.01 27.56
C MET A 1 -17.70 10.83 26.42
N GLY A 2 -16.44 11.20 26.65
CA GLY A 2 -15.37 11.04 25.66
C GLY A 2 -15.08 9.56 25.51
N LEU A 3 -15.21 9.04 24.29
CA LEU A 3 -14.64 7.77 23.90
C LEU A 3 -13.12 7.94 23.92
N ASN A 4 -12.53 7.52 25.02
CA ASN A 4 -11.11 7.32 25.12
C ASN A 4 -10.82 6.07 24.25
N LEU A 5 -10.53 6.29 22.96
CA LEU A 5 -9.89 5.29 22.11
C LEU A 5 -8.51 5.08 22.75
N GLY A 6 -8.47 4.12 23.68
CA GLY A 6 -7.23 3.73 24.30
C GLY A 6 -6.21 3.46 23.21
N TYR A 7 -5.18 4.28 23.15
CA TYR A 7 -3.98 3.97 22.43
C TYR A 7 -3.61 2.54 22.83
N ALA A 8 -3.67 1.61 21.89
CA ALA A 8 -2.84 0.44 21.99
C ALA A 8 -1.42 1.00 22.03
N THR A 9 -0.92 1.19 23.24
CA THR A 9 0.44 1.64 23.44
C THR A 9 1.32 0.66 22.66
N ARG A 10 2.36 1.15 22.03
CA ARG A 10 3.39 0.36 21.32
C ARG A 10 3.85 -0.90 22.06
N GLU A 11 3.51 -1.05 23.32
CA GLU A 11 3.83 -2.23 24.16
C GLU A 11 3.12 -3.52 23.72
N HIS A 12 1.98 -3.47 23.02
CA HIS A 12 1.29 -4.65 22.49
C HIS A 12 1.55 -4.91 21.01
N VAL A 13 2.13 -3.94 20.30
CA VAL A 13 2.48 -4.01 18.87
C VAL A 13 3.96 -3.64 18.68
N ALA A 14 4.80 -3.93 19.67
CA ALA A 14 6.19 -3.48 19.78
C ALA A 14 7.11 -3.90 18.61
N GLU A 15 6.64 -4.75 17.71
CA GLU A 15 7.38 -5.21 16.53
C GLU A 15 6.60 -5.01 15.19
N THR A 16 5.44 -4.37 15.21
CA THR A 16 4.68 -4.15 13.97
C THR A 16 5.23 -2.95 13.20
N VAL A 17 5.63 -3.18 11.97
CA VAL A 17 5.99 -2.13 11.02
C VAL A 17 4.72 -1.69 10.29
N GLY A 18 4.33 -0.43 10.46
CA GLY A 18 3.21 0.21 9.77
C GLY A 18 3.67 0.96 8.52
N ALA A 19 3.13 0.62 7.37
CA ALA A 19 3.36 1.34 6.13
C ALA A 19 2.06 1.92 5.59
N ALA A 20 2.17 2.97 4.76
CA ALA A 20 1.07 3.46 3.93
C ALA A 20 1.50 3.42 2.47
N ARG A 21 0.61 2.97 1.58
CA ARG A 21 0.87 2.95 0.14
C ARG A 21 0.61 4.32 -0.47
N ILE A 22 1.61 4.86 -1.16
CA ILE A 22 1.52 6.11 -1.90
C ILE A 22 1.82 5.86 -3.38
N GLY A 23 0.92 6.26 -4.26
CA GLY A 23 1.15 6.26 -5.71
C GLY A 23 2.15 7.37 -6.10
N ILE A 24 3.12 7.01 -6.94
CA ILE A 24 4.05 7.99 -7.50
C ILE A 24 3.34 8.80 -8.58
N VAL A 25 3.39 10.13 -8.46
CA VAL A 25 2.74 11.10 -9.35
C VAL A 25 3.75 11.89 -10.18
N SER A 26 3.34 12.39 -11.34
CA SER A 26 4.26 13.01 -12.32
C SER A 26 4.63 14.46 -12.05
N ASP A 27 3.87 15.18 -11.22
CA ASP A 27 3.85 16.64 -11.17
C ASP A 27 4.66 17.24 -10.01
N ARG A 28 5.30 16.43 -9.18
CA ARG A 28 6.18 16.91 -8.11
C ARG A 28 7.53 17.36 -8.69
N THR A 29 7.99 18.51 -8.24
CA THR A 29 9.15 19.21 -8.81
C THR A 29 10.44 19.00 -8.01
N GLY A 30 10.32 18.46 -6.79
CA GLY A 30 11.46 18.19 -5.93
C GLY A 30 11.08 17.42 -4.65
N PRO A 31 12.09 17.03 -3.86
CA PRO A 31 11.85 16.30 -2.61
C PRO A 31 10.93 17.02 -1.64
N ALA A 32 11.00 18.37 -1.56
CA ALA A 32 10.18 19.18 -0.67
C ALA A 32 8.66 19.03 -0.92
N ASP A 33 8.28 18.64 -2.14
CA ASP A 33 6.87 18.41 -2.47
C ASP A 33 6.31 17.13 -1.80
N TYR A 34 7.19 16.25 -1.27
CA TYR A 34 6.81 15.07 -0.48
C TYR A 34 6.89 15.31 1.04
N ASP A 35 7.53 16.40 1.50
CA ASP A 35 7.82 16.59 2.93
C ASP A 35 6.55 16.64 3.79
N ALA A 36 5.50 17.31 3.31
CA ALA A 36 4.25 17.40 4.05
C ALA A 36 3.58 16.02 4.25
N ASP A 37 3.67 15.14 3.25
CA ASP A 37 3.16 13.77 3.35
C ASP A 37 4.02 12.96 4.35
N MET A 38 5.35 13.05 4.25
CA MET A 38 6.27 12.36 5.15
C MET A 38 6.06 12.78 6.61
N GLN A 39 5.96 14.09 6.87
CA GLN A 39 5.76 14.63 8.22
C GLN A 39 4.41 14.21 8.80
N ARG A 40 3.35 14.27 8.00
CA ARG A 40 2.02 13.87 8.41
C ARG A 40 1.95 12.37 8.72
N ALA A 41 2.47 11.53 7.84
CA ALA A 41 2.51 10.08 8.05
C ALA A 41 3.30 9.73 9.31
N LYS A 42 4.45 10.36 9.51
CA LYS A 42 5.26 10.18 10.72
C LYS A 42 4.52 10.59 11.99
N ALA A 43 3.79 11.71 11.95
CA ALA A 43 2.99 12.18 13.09
C ALA A 43 1.84 11.21 13.44
N LEU A 44 1.35 10.44 12.46
CA LEU A 44 0.35 9.38 12.66
C LEU A 44 0.98 8.05 13.11
N GLY A 45 2.30 7.96 13.28
CA GLY A 45 2.99 6.75 13.68
C GLY A 45 3.25 5.77 12.54
N ILE A 46 3.12 6.18 11.29
CA ILE A 46 3.49 5.38 10.11
C ILE A 46 5.02 5.36 10.00
N ASP A 47 5.60 4.18 9.82
CA ASP A 47 7.05 3.97 9.79
C ASP A 47 7.62 4.15 8.38
N ALA A 48 6.86 3.77 7.35
CA ALA A 48 7.34 3.77 5.97
C ALA A 48 6.24 4.08 4.95
N PHE A 49 6.66 4.56 3.77
CA PHE A 49 5.81 4.57 2.58
C PHE A 49 6.16 3.41 1.64
N ALA A 50 5.12 2.69 1.21
CA ALA A 50 5.18 1.79 0.06
C ALA A 50 5.02 2.64 -1.21
N LEU A 51 6.09 2.86 -1.94
CA LEU A 51 6.10 3.67 -3.16
C LEU A 51 5.59 2.83 -4.33
N ASN A 52 4.32 2.98 -4.70
CA ASN A 52 3.72 2.23 -5.79
C ASN A 52 4.14 2.83 -7.13
N ILE A 53 4.71 2.01 -8.00
CA ILE A 53 5.31 2.45 -9.26
C ILE A 53 4.86 1.62 -10.46
N GLY A 54 4.65 2.32 -11.58
CA GLY A 54 4.60 1.74 -12.92
C GLY A 54 5.93 1.92 -13.67
N VAL A 55 5.82 1.94 -15.00
CA VAL A 55 6.97 2.07 -15.93
C VAL A 55 7.03 3.43 -16.61
N ASP A 56 6.38 4.43 -16.06
CA ASP A 56 6.29 5.77 -16.62
C ASP A 56 7.65 6.47 -16.68
N PRO A 57 7.87 7.37 -17.65
CA PRO A 57 9.14 8.08 -17.80
C PRO A 57 9.55 8.92 -16.59
N TYR A 58 8.59 9.37 -15.78
CA TYR A 58 8.85 10.16 -14.57
C TYR A 58 9.18 9.31 -13.33
N THR A 59 8.98 7.99 -13.37
CA THR A 59 9.07 7.11 -12.21
C THR A 59 10.38 7.26 -11.44
N ASP A 60 11.51 7.20 -12.13
CA ASP A 60 12.83 7.26 -11.45
C ASP A 60 13.09 8.61 -10.81
N GLN A 61 12.67 9.71 -11.44
CA GLN A 61 12.78 11.04 -10.85
C GLN A 61 11.94 11.16 -9.57
N GLN A 62 10.69 10.72 -9.63
CA GLN A 62 9.76 10.81 -8.51
C GLN A 62 10.16 9.89 -7.35
N LEU A 63 10.64 8.68 -7.65
CA LEU A 63 11.24 7.81 -6.63
C LEU A 63 12.41 8.50 -5.93
N GLY A 64 13.31 9.12 -6.69
CA GLY A 64 14.43 9.88 -6.13
C GLY A 64 13.98 10.98 -5.17
N PHE A 65 12.96 11.73 -5.54
CA PHE A 65 12.38 12.77 -4.69
C PHE A 65 11.75 12.19 -3.42
N ALA A 66 10.96 11.12 -3.53
CA ALA A 66 10.30 10.49 -2.40
C ALA A 66 11.32 9.90 -1.41
N TYR A 67 12.32 9.17 -1.88
CA TYR A 67 13.39 8.64 -1.02
C TYR A 67 14.22 9.73 -0.34
N GLN A 68 14.52 10.81 -1.07
CA GLN A 68 15.25 11.94 -0.49
C GLN A 68 14.42 12.64 0.59
N SER A 69 13.12 12.86 0.33
CA SER A 69 12.22 13.43 1.34
C SER A 69 12.09 12.52 2.55
N ALA A 70 11.97 11.20 2.36
CA ALA A 70 11.95 10.24 3.46
C ALA A 70 13.22 10.36 4.32
N ALA A 71 14.41 10.45 3.70
CA ALA A 71 15.68 10.66 4.41
C ALA A 71 15.66 11.99 5.20
N ASN A 72 15.23 13.09 4.58
CA ASN A 72 15.19 14.41 5.21
C ASN A 72 14.25 14.46 6.44
N ASN A 73 13.17 13.68 6.41
CA ASN A 73 12.15 13.65 7.46
C ASN A 73 12.31 12.48 8.45
N GLY A 74 13.34 11.64 8.28
CA GLY A 74 13.57 10.47 9.12
C GLY A 74 12.46 9.43 9.02
N MET A 75 11.88 9.28 7.83
CA MET A 75 10.96 8.23 7.42
C MET A 75 11.67 7.13 6.64
N LYS A 76 11.02 5.99 6.50
CA LYS A 76 11.45 4.93 5.60
C LYS A 76 10.59 4.88 4.35
N ALA A 77 11.13 4.25 3.30
CA ALA A 77 10.41 3.97 2.08
C ALA A 77 10.88 2.63 1.49
N PHE A 78 10.03 2.01 0.71
CA PHE A 78 10.36 0.84 -0.10
C PHE A 78 9.55 0.85 -1.40
N ILE A 79 10.06 0.17 -2.42
CA ILE A 79 9.37 0.11 -3.70
C ILE A 79 8.30 -1.00 -3.67
N SER A 80 7.12 -0.68 -4.19
CA SER A 80 6.06 -1.61 -4.54
C SER A 80 5.82 -1.55 -6.04
N PHE A 81 6.14 -2.65 -6.72
CA PHE A 81 6.03 -2.74 -8.18
C PHE A 81 4.60 -3.07 -8.60
N ASP A 82 4.00 -2.27 -9.47
CA ASP A 82 2.68 -2.57 -10.01
C ASP A 82 2.80 -3.45 -11.27
N PHE A 83 2.45 -4.74 -11.12
CA PHE A 83 2.49 -5.71 -12.23
C PHE A 83 1.33 -5.61 -13.20
N ASN A 84 0.46 -4.62 -13.09
CA ASN A 84 -0.38 -4.21 -14.23
C ASN A 84 0.45 -3.52 -15.32
N TRP A 85 1.60 -2.94 -14.95
CA TRP A 85 2.53 -2.24 -15.83
C TRP A 85 3.83 -2.99 -16.04
N TYR A 86 4.37 -3.61 -14.99
CA TYR A 86 5.50 -4.54 -15.10
C TYR A 86 5.01 -5.88 -15.63
N HIS A 87 5.87 -6.59 -16.37
CA HIS A 87 5.60 -7.94 -16.81
C HIS A 87 6.33 -8.99 -15.95
N ILE A 88 5.74 -10.18 -15.82
CA ILE A 88 6.31 -11.26 -14.99
C ILE A 88 7.69 -11.75 -15.47
N ASN A 89 8.08 -11.49 -16.70
CA ASN A 89 9.41 -11.79 -17.23
C ASN A 89 10.46 -10.72 -16.90
N GLN A 90 10.11 -9.66 -16.16
CA GLN A 90 11.00 -8.57 -15.80
C GLN A 90 11.62 -8.71 -14.40
N GLY A 91 11.70 -9.93 -13.84
CA GLY A 91 12.28 -10.16 -12.51
C GLY A 91 13.70 -9.59 -12.36
N THR A 92 14.55 -9.69 -13.40
CA THR A 92 15.88 -9.09 -13.38
C THR A 92 15.84 -7.57 -13.25
N GLN A 93 15.00 -6.88 -14.00
CA GLN A 93 14.86 -5.42 -13.93
C GLN A 93 14.31 -4.97 -12.57
N VAL A 94 13.36 -5.72 -12.01
CA VAL A 94 12.84 -5.49 -10.64
C VAL A 94 13.97 -5.57 -9.62
N GLY A 95 14.76 -6.65 -9.64
CA GLY A 95 15.90 -6.82 -8.72
C GLY A 95 16.95 -5.72 -8.84
N GLN A 96 17.30 -5.34 -10.07
CA GLN A 96 18.24 -4.24 -10.32
C GLN A 96 17.73 -2.91 -9.76
N LYS A 97 16.44 -2.59 -9.95
CA LYS A 97 15.83 -1.37 -9.41
C LYS A 97 15.80 -1.37 -7.89
N ILE A 98 15.48 -2.48 -7.23
CA ILE A 98 15.56 -2.62 -5.77
C ILE A 98 16.99 -2.29 -5.28
N ALA A 99 18.00 -2.91 -5.88
CA ALA A 99 19.40 -2.67 -5.51
C ALA A 99 19.84 -1.22 -5.73
N GLN A 100 19.44 -0.63 -6.85
CA GLN A 100 19.75 0.75 -7.20
C GLN A 100 19.30 1.71 -6.09
N TYR A 101 18.04 1.63 -5.68
CA TYR A 101 17.48 2.56 -4.69
C TYR A 101 17.96 2.28 -3.27
N ALA A 102 18.12 1.01 -2.89
CA ALA A 102 18.70 0.65 -1.60
C ALA A 102 20.15 1.14 -1.44
N ASN A 103 20.94 1.07 -2.50
CA ASN A 103 22.33 1.57 -2.50
C ASN A 103 22.41 3.10 -2.56
N THR A 104 21.49 3.75 -3.27
CA THR A 104 21.48 5.21 -3.40
C THR A 104 20.95 5.89 -2.14
N TYR A 105 19.96 5.26 -1.47
CA TYR A 105 19.26 5.84 -0.32
C TYR A 105 19.25 4.90 0.90
N PRO A 106 20.41 4.43 1.38
CA PRO A 106 20.48 3.41 2.43
C PRO A 106 19.84 3.86 3.76
N THR A 107 19.81 5.17 4.01
CA THR A 107 19.24 5.73 5.26
C THR A 107 17.72 5.77 5.26
N SER A 108 17.07 5.90 4.11
CA SER A 108 15.61 5.92 3.97
C SER A 108 15.02 4.61 3.44
N GLN A 109 15.83 3.71 2.88
CA GLN A 109 15.36 2.36 2.54
C GLN A 109 14.89 1.62 3.80
N LEU A 110 13.71 0.97 3.72
CA LEU A 110 13.24 0.06 4.75
C LEU A 110 14.00 -1.27 4.67
N TYR A 111 14.56 -1.69 5.80
CA TYR A 111 15.16 -3.01 5.99
C TYR A 111 14.39 -3.78 7.06
N VAL A 112 14.18 -5.07 6.81
CA VAL A 112 13.56 -6.01 7.75
C VAL A 112 14.47 -7.24 7.86
N ASP A 113 14.81 -7.62 9.08
CA ASP A 113 15.73 -8.73 9.35
C ASP A 113 17.07 -8.62 8.58
N GLY A 114 17.57 -7.39 8.41
CA GLY A 114 18.80 -7.09 7.63
C GLY A 114 18.66 -7.22 6.12
N LYS A 115 17.44 -7.46 5.60
CA LYS A 115 17.14 -7.58 4.16
C LYS A 115 16.47 -6.31 3.65
N ILE A 116 16.73 -5.96 2.38
CA ILE A 116 16.04 -4.88 1.68
C ILE A 116 14.57 -5.24 1.52
N PHE A 117 13.67 -4.46 2.11
CA PHE A 117 12.23 -4.70 1.97
C PHE A 117 11.72 -4.19 0.63
N ALA A 118 10.95 -5.02 -0.08
CA ALA A 118 10.28 -4.68 -1.32
C ALA A 118 8.98 -5.48 -1.47
N SER A 119 8.03 -4.93 -2.22
CA SER A 119 6.69 -5.50 -2.42
C SER A 119 6.24 -5.35 -3.88
N SER A 120 5.05 -5.86 -4.18
CA SER A 120 4.36 -5.61 -5.44
C SER A 120 2.85 -5.61 -5.27
N PHE A 121 2.16 -4.97 -6.20
CA PHE A 121 0.77 -5.23 -6.51
C PHE A 121 0.71 -6.28 -7.61
N ALA A 122 0.02 -7.39 -7.39
CA ALA A 122 0.01 -8.58 -8.25
C ALA A 122 1.44 -9.10 -8.59
N GLY A 123 1.60 -9.79 -9.72
CA GLY A 123 2.88 -10.32 -10.19
C GLY A 123 3.04 -11.81 -9.95
N ASP A 124 1.93 -12.52 -9.75
CA ASP A 124 1.92 -13.98 -9.66
C ASP A 124 2.66 -14.59 -10.86
N GLY A 125 3.59 -15.49 -10.55
CA GLY A 125 4.41 -16.15 -11.58
C GLY A 125 5.70 -15.41 -11.97
N VAL A 126 6.02 -14.25 -11.38
CA VAL A 126 7.34 -13.64 -11.59
C VAL A 126 8.45 -14.53 -11.01
N ASP A 127 9.58 -14.59 -11.68
CA ASP A 127 10.75 -15.33 -11.18
C ASP A 127 11.41 -14.57 -10.01
N VAL A 128 11.06 -14.97 -8.78
CA VAL A 128 11.61 -14.40 -7.54
C VAL A 128 13.11 -14.68 -7.42
N ASN A 129 13.62 -15.78 -7.97
CA ASN A 129 15.06 -16.06 -7.96
C ASN A 129 15.82 -15.10 -8.87
N ALA A 130 15.25 -14.73 -10.02
CA ALA A 130 15.81 -13.70 -10.88
C ALA A 130 15.86 -12.34 -10.19
N ILE A 131 14.79 -11.98 -9.44
CA ILE A 131 14.77 -10.75 -8.60
C ILE A 131 15.93 -10.77 -7.61
N ARG A 132 16.06 -11.83 -6.81
CA ARG A 132 17.10 -11.97 -5.78
C ARG A 132 18.51 -11.94 -6.37
N THR A 133 18.73 -12.67 -7.47
CA THR A 133 20.02 -12.73 -8.15
C THR A 133 20.43 -11.36 -8.68
N ALA A 134 19.50 -10.65 -9.32
CA ALA A 134 19.78 -9.36 -9.91
C ALA A 134 19.98 -8.24 -8.87
N ALA A 135 19.35 -8.36 -7.71
CA ALA A 135 19.58 -7.43 -6.61
C ALA A 135 20.98 -7.57 -5.99
N GLY A 136 21.58 -8.74 -6.03
CA GLY A 136 22.91 -8.99 -5.48
C GLY A 136 23.05 -8.78 -3.96
N ALA A 137 21.92 -8.64 -3.25
CA ALA A 137 21.82 -8.45 -1.82
C ALA A 137 20.58 -9.18 -1.27
N PRO A 138 20.52 -9.50 0.03
CA PRO A 138 19.35 -10.11 0.64
C PRO A 138 18.12 -9.21 0.53
N ILE A 139 17.01 -9.76 0.00
CA ILE A 139 15.72 -9.08 -0.13
C ILE A 139 14.69 -9.76 0.78
N PHE A 140 13.89 -8.95 1.48
CA PHE A 140 12.62 -9.36 2.06
C PHE A 140 11.52 -9.06 1.04
N TRP A 141 11.14 -10.07 0.27
CA TRP A 141 10.14 -9.94 -0.80
C TRP A 141 8.76 -10.32 -0.26
N ALA A 142 7.86 -9.34 -0.19
CA ALA A 142 6.51 -9.51 0.34
C ALA A 142 5.45 -8.94 -0.63
N PRO A 143 5.15 -9.67 -1.73
CA PRO A 143 4.25 -9.22 -2.77
C PRO A 143 2.77 -9.44 -2.42
N ASN A 144 1.88 -8.80 -3.16
CA ASN A 144 0.46 -9.15 -3.23
C ASN A 144 0.23 -10.28 -4.25
N PHE A 145 0.74 -11.47 -3.95
CA PHE A 145 0.40 -12.67 -4.73
C PHE A 145 -0.91 -13.28 -4.23
N HIS A 146 -1.63 -13.97 -5.09
CA HIS A 146 -3.00 -14.40 -4.87
C HIS A 146 -3.09 -15.89 -4.51
N PRO A 147 -3.48 -16.25 -3.27
CA PRO A 147 -3.61 -17.64 -2.84
C PRO A 147 -4.56 -18.47 -3.72
N GLU A 148 -5.65 -17.85 -4.18
CA GLU A 148 -6.68 -18.49 -5.00
C GLU A 148 -6.21 -18.84 -6.43
N GLN A 149 -5.09 -18.26 -6.87
CA GLN A 149 -4.47 -18.58 -8.16
C GLN A 149 -3.51 -19.76 -8.09
N GLY A 150 -3.36 -20.38 -6.92
CA GLY A 150 -2.42 -21.50 -6.72
C GLY A 150 -0.95 -21.06 -6.74
N THR A 151 -0.67 -19.80 -6.46
CA THR A 151 0.68 -19.24 -6.44
C THR A 151 1.55 -19.94 -5.40
N ASN A 152 2.80 -20.15 -5.74
CA ASN A 152 3.78 -20.77 -4.85
C ASN A 152 4.37 -19.75 -3.86
N PHE A 153 3.88 -19.76 -2.62
CA PHE A 153 4.36 -18.90 -1.55
C PHE A 153 5.69 -19.36 -0.92
N SER A 154 6.28 -20.48 -1.36
CA SER A 154 7.57 -20.93 -0.81
C SER A 154 8.72 -19.97 -1.12
N THR A 155 8.63 -19.23 -2.21
CA THR A 155 9.69 -18.32 -2.71
C THR A 155 9.69 -16.93 -2.09
N VAL A 156 8.60 -16.53 -1.42
CA VAL A 156 8.46 -15.20 -0.80
C VAL A 156 8.87 -15.22 0.67
N ASP A 157 9.23 -14.08 1.24
CA ASP A 157 9.51 -13.93 2.68
C ASP A 157 8.25 -13.58 3.49
N GLY A 158 7.25 -12.98 2.86
CA GLY A 158 5.94 -12.65 3.37
C GLY A 158 5.00 -12.35 2.22
N ALA A 159 3.77 -11.93 2.50
CA ALA A 159 2.84 -11.46 1.47
C ALA A 159 1.88 -10.41 2.00
N LEU A 160 1.43 -9.55 1.10
CA LEU A 160 0.42 -8.53 1.30
C LEU A 160 -0.91 -9.01 0.74
N ASN A 161 -2.01 -8.82 1.49
CA ASN A 161 -3.35 -8.83 0.93
C ASN A 161 -3.72 -7.39 0.52
N TRP A 162 -4.14 -7.19 -0.73
CA TRP A 162 -4.61 -5.88 -1.17
C TRP A 162 -6.03 -5.57 -0.71
N MET A 163 -6.88 -6.60 -0.61
CA MET A 163 -8.31 -6.47 -0.36
C MET A 163 -8.61 -6.14 1.11
N ALA A 164 -8.57 -4.85 1.45
CA ALA A 164 -8.88 -4.34 2.79
C ALA A 164 -10.37 -4.02 3.00
N TRP A 165 -11.25 -4.53 2.13
CA TRP A 165 -12.70 -4.35 2.14
C TRP A 165 -13.42 -5.63 1.74
N PRO A 166 -14.70 -5.83 2.14
CA PRO A 166 -15.50 -6.94 1.65
C PRO A 166 -15.64 -6.88 0.13
N ASN A 167 -15.41 -7.99 -0.55
CA ASN A 167 -15.35 -8.05 -2.01
C ASN A 167 -15.95 -9.36 -2.53
N ASN A 168 -15.81 -9.64 -3.82
CA ASN A 168 -16.26 -10.89 -4.42
C ASN A 168 -15.11 -11.79 -4.91
N GLY A 169 -13.91 -11.64 -4.31
CA GLY A 169 -12.73 -12.43 -4.64
C GLY A 169 -11.93 -11.91 -5.84
N ASN A 170 -12.39 -10.89 -6.57
CA ASN A 170 -11.73 -10.39 -7.76
C ASN A 170 -11.75 -8.86 -7.92
N ASN A 171 -11.82 -8.14 -6.79
CA ASN A 171 -11.86 -6.67 -6.76
C ASN A 171 -13.02 -6.05 -7.58
N LYS A 172 -14.18 -6.70 -7.60
CA LYS A 172 -15.42 -6.17 -8.18
C LYS A 172 -16.46 -5.97 -7.09
N ALA A 173 -17.49 -5.18 -7.37
CA ALA A 173 -18.58 -4.95 -6.43
C ALA A 173 -19.19 -6.28 -5.96
N PRO A 174 -19.44 -6.46 -4.66
CA PRO A 174 -20.02 -7.67 -4.10
C PRO A 174 -21.35 -8.00 -4.76
N ARG A 175 -21.64 -9.29 -4.87
CA ARG A 175 -22.94 -9.79 -5.30
C ARG A 175 -23.58 -10.61 -4.18
N PRO A 176 -24.89 -10.63 -4.04
CA PRO A 176 -25.56 -11.46 -3.04
C PRO A 176 -25.05 -12.91 -3.09
N GLY A 177 -24.66 -13.46 -1.94
CA GLY A 177 -24.16 -14.83 -1.80
C GLY A 177 -22.73 -15.09 -2.26
N HIS A 178 -21.95 -14.04 -2.60
CA HIS A 178 -20.59 -14.16 -3.10
C HIS A 178 -19.62 -13.18 -2.43
N ASN A 179 -19.92 -12.72 -1.21
CA ASN A 179 -19.04 -11.83 -0.50
C ASN A 179 -17.91 -12.62 0.16
N VAL A 180 -16.68 -12.13 -0.01
CA VAL A 180 -15.50 -12.50 0.77
C VAL A 180 -15.30 -11.39 1.79
N THR A 181 -15.29 -11.73 3.07
CA THR A 181 -14.98 -10.77 4.14
C THR A 181 -13.49 -10.49 4.19
N VAL A 182 -13.08 -9.44 4.93
CA VAL A 182 -11.65 -9.14 5.08
C VAL A 182 -10.96 -10.25 5.86
N GLU A 183 -11.60 -10.81 6.88
CA GLU A 183 -11.08 -11.93 7.68
C GLU A 183 -10.90 -13.21 6.86
N GLU A 184 -11.83 -13.51 5.95
CA GLU A 184 -11.69 -14.65 5.03
C GLU A 184 -10.48 -14.45 4.10
N GLY A 185 -10.27 -13.21 3.62
CA GLY A 185 -9.08 -12.83 2.87
C GLY A 185 -7.80 -13.00 3.69
N ASP A 186 -7.77 -12.48 4.93
CA ASP A 186 -6.64 -12.64 5.85
C ASP A 186 -6.31 -14.12 6.05
N GLN A 187 -7.33 -14.95 6.32
CA GLN A 187 -7.15 -16.37 6.59
C GLN A 187 -6.59 -17.13 5.38
N ALA A 188 -7.00 -16.75 4.16
CA ALA A 188 -6.46 -17.33 2.94
C ALA A 188 -4.95 -17.08 2.80
N TYR A 189 -4.50 -15.85 3.04
CA TYR A 189 -3.08 -15.48 3.01
C TYR A 189 -2.29 -16.14 4.15
N ILE A 190 -2.79 -16.11 5.37
CA ILE A 190 -2.12 -16.73 6.53
C ILE A 190 -1.93 -18.22 6.28
N THR A 191 -2.94 -18.89 5.73
CA THR A 191 -2.86 -20.32 5.38
C THR A 191 -1.82 -20.58 4.30
N ALA A 192 -1.82 -19.80 3.21
CA ALA A 192 -0.87 -19.95 2.11
C ALA A 192 0.57 -19.66 2.52
N LEU A 193 0.77 -18.70 3.45
CA LEU A 193 2.08 -18.32 3.97
C LEU A 193 2.69 -19.36 4.92
N ALA A 194 1.89 -20.26 5.51
CA ALA A 194 2.35 -21.34 6.37
C ALA A 194 3.33 -20.87 7.47
N GLY A 195 2.99 -19.78 8.17
CA GLY A 195 3.78 -19.21 9.27
C GLY A 195 4.78 -18.12 8.85
N LYS A 196 4.90 -17.80 7.58
CA LYS A 196 5.66 -16.61 7.14
C LYS A 196 4.87 -15.34 7.46
N PRO A 197 5.55 -14.18 7.58
CA PRO A 197 4.91 -12.90 7.85
C PRO A 197 3.80 -12.54 6.87
N TYR A 198 2.66 -12.14 7.42
CA TYR A 198 1.54 -11.58 6.71
C TYR A 198 1.51 -10.05 6.88
N ILE A 199 1.28 -9.31 5.80
CA ILE A 199 1.03 -7.87 5.82
C ILE A 199 -0.48 -7.69 5.75
N ALA A 200 -1.08 -7.31 6.88
CA ALA A 200 -2.51 -7.10 6.96
C ALA A 200 -2.88 -5.73 6.38
N PRO A 201 -3.83 -5.67 5.46
CA PRO A 201 -4.27 -4.40 4.88
C PRO A 201 -5.29 -3.72 5.78
N VAL A 202 -5.34 -2.40 5.73
CA VAL A 202 -6.43 -1.60 6.30
C VAL A 202 -6.80 -0.49 5.34
N SER A 203 -8.12 -0.29 5.13
CA SER A 203 -8.65 0.76 4.27
C SER A 203 -9.93 1.32 4.87
N PRO A 204 -10.21 2.63 4.72
CA PRO A 204 -11.44 3.22 5.24
C PRO A 204 -12.69 2.72 4.50
N TRP A 205 -12.59 2.56 3.19
CA TRP A 205 -13.60 2.07 2.25
C TRP A 205 -12.98 1.93 0.86
N PHE A 206 -13.77 1.47 -0.10
CA PHE A 206 -13.42 1.46 -1.50
C PHE A 206 -14.64 1.81 -2.35
N SER A 207 -14.50 2.80 -3.22
CA SER A 207 -15.46 3.08 -4.28
C SER A 207 -14.79 3.78 -5.45
N THR A 208 -15.13 3.39 -6.66
CA THR A 208 -14.62 4.02 -7.87
C THR A 208 -15.69 4.11 -8.94
N HIS A 209 -15.68 5.22 -9.67
CA HIS A 209 -16.51 5.42 -10.84
C HIS A 209 -15.74 6.22 -11.89
N PHE A 210 -15.39 5.57 -12.96
CA PHE A 210 -14.81 6.23 -14.12
C PHE A 210 -15.90 6.31 -15.21
N GLY A 211 -16.02 7.48 -15.83
CA GLY A 211 -16.96 7.72 -16.90
C GLY A 211 -16.46 7.19 -18.25
N PRO A 212 -17.12 7.57 -19.35
CA PRO A 212 -16.79 7.11 -20.70
C PRO A 212 -15.41 7.60 -21.22
N GLU A 213 -14.74 8.48 -20.49
CA GLU A 213 -13.40 8.98 -20.80
C GLU A 213 -12.31 7.92 -20.67
N VAL A 214 -12.54 6.82 -19.95
CA VAL A 214 -11.62 5.69 -19.88
C VAL A 214 -12.12 4.54 -20.75
N PRO A 215 -11.23 3.76 -21.38
CA PRO A 215 -11.62 2.68 -22.29
C PRO A 215 -12.21 1.45 -21.59
N TYR A 216 -12.19 1.44 -20.25
CA TYR A 216 -12.76 0.39 -19.43
C TYR A 216 -13.74 1.01 -18.42
N SER A 217 -14.86 0.33 -18.21
CA SER A 217 -15.84 0.77 -17.21
C SER A 217 -15.42 0.27 -15.83
N LYS A 218 -15.19 1.19 -14.90
CA LYS A 218 -15.08 0.91 -13.46
C LYS A 218 -16.24 1.62 -12.75
N ASN A 219 -17.07 0.85 -12.11
CA ASN A 219 -18.15 1.36 -11.27
C ASN A 219 -18.35 0.36 -10.12
N TRP A 220 -17.49 0.46 -9.11
CA TRP A 220 -17.44 -0.45 -7.98
C TRP A 220 -17.68 0.30 -6.69
N VAL A 221 -18.64 -0.22 -5.90
CA VAL A 221 -18.95 0.27 -4.56
C VAL A 221 -18.95 -0.93 -3.64
N PHE A 222 -18.10 -0.93 -2.66
CA PHE A 222 -18.02 -1.99 -1.66
C PHE A 222 -18.65 -1.52 -0.35
N PRO A 223 -19.20 -2.45 0.48
CA PRO A 223 -19.68 -2.12 1.81
C PRO A 223 -18.55 -1.45 2.62
N GLY A 224 -18.83 -0.26 3.14
CA GLY A 224 -17.86 0.55 3.87
C GLY A 224 -18.29 0.86 5.29
N ASP A 225 -19.58 1.05 5.54
CA ASP A 225 -20.22 1.36 6.84
C ASP A 225 -19.21 1.70 7.97
N LEU A 226 -18.98 0.79 8.91
CA LEU A 226 -18.00 0.92 9.98
C LEU A 226 -16.66 0.21 9.66
N LEU A 227 -16.38 -0.08 8.39
CA LEU A 227 -15.24 -0.88 7.96
C LEU A 227 -13.91 -0.44 8.61
N TRP A 228 -13.63 0.86 8.64
CA TRP A 228 -12.41 1.40 9.26
C TRP A 228 -12.31 1.03 10.75
N PHE A 229 -13.38 1.22 11.49
CA PHE A 229 -13.42 0.91 12.92
C PHE A 229 -13.33 -0.59 13.19
N GLU A 230 -14.11 -1.39 12.48
CA GLU A 230 -14.14 -2.85 12.60
C GLU A 230 -12.78 -3.44 12.24
N ARG A 231 -12.22 -2.99 11.12
CA ARG A 231 -10.91 -3.46 10.65
C ARG A 231 -9.78 -3.19 11.64
N TRP A 232 -9.75 -2.03 12.29
CA TRP A 232 -8.76 -1.77 13.35
C TRP A 232 -8.93 -2.69 14.55
N ASN A 233 -10.13 -3.05 14.95
CA ASN A 233 -10.37 -4.03 16.02
C ASN A 233 -9.88 -5.43 15.63
N GLU A 234 -10.07 -5.84 14.37
CA GLU A 234 -9.55 -7.09 13.82
C GLU A 234 -8.03 -7.10 13.83
N ILE A 235 -7.39 -6.01 13.36
CA ILE A 235 -5.93 -5.84 13.34
C ILE A 235 -5.35 -5.96 14.76
N LEU A 236 -5.98 -5.35 15.75
CA LEU A 236 -5.55 -5.47 17.14
C LEU A 236 -5.63 -6.91 17.66
N SER A 237 -6.63 -7.67 17.22
CA SER A 237 -6.79 -9.09 17.57
C SER A 237 -5.82 -9.99 16.81
N LEU A 238 -5.60 -9.70 15.53
CA LEU A 238 -4.70 -10.44 14.64
C LEU A 238 -3.24 -10.25 15.04
N ALA A 239 -2.90 -9.06 15.55
CA ALA A 239 -1.55 -8.65 15.95
C ALA A 239 -0.48 -8.97 14.87
N PRO A 240 -0.65 -8.53 13.63
CA PRO A 240 0.26 -8.86 12.55
C PRO A 240 1.62 -8.18 12.76
N ARG A 241 2.69 -8.79 12.26
CA ARG A 241 4.02 -8.16 12.24
C ARG A 241 4.08 -6.94 11.33
N PHE A 242 3.28 -6.92 10.27
CA PHE A 242 3.22 -5.84 9.30
C PHE A 242 1.78 -5.43 9.06
N LEU A 243 1.61 -4.12 8.88
CA LEU A 243 0.34 -3.48 8.54
C LEU A 243 0.58 -2.53 7.38
N GLU A 244 -0.29 -2.55 6.38
CA GLU A 244 -0.24 -1.58 5.30
C GLU A 244 -1.58 -0.87 5.10
N ILE A 245 -1.55 0.47 5.19
CA ILE A 245 -2.72 1.30 4.90
C ILE A 245 -2.82 1.45 3.38
N ILE A 246 -3.95 1.06 2.85
CA ILE A 246 -4.27 1.11 1.44
C ILE A 246 -5.42 2.10 1.26
N THR A 247 -5.16 3.38 0.86
CA THR A 247 -3.89 3.97 0.44
C THR A 247 -3.68 5.35 1.06
N TRP A 248 -2.57 6.02 0.75
CA TRP A 248 -2.35 7.41 1.10
C TRP A 248 -3.05 8.37 0.14
N ASN A 249 -2.98 8.12 -1.17
CA ASN A 249 -3.36 9.08 -2.21
C ASN A 249 -4.06 8.50 -3.44
N ASP A 250 -4.65 7.31 -3.37
CA ASP A 250 -5.47 6.81 -4.47
C ASP A 250 -6.87 7.44 -4.43
N TYR A 251 -6.95 8.64 -4.97
CA TYR A 251 -8.19 9.41 -5.02
C TYR A 251 -9.19 8.83 -6.03
N GLY A 252 -8.69 8.23 -7.10
CA GLY A 252 -9.51 7.60 -8.14
C GLY A 252 -10.31 6.40 -7.65
N GLU A 253 -9.77 5.68 -6.67
CA GLU A 253 -10.43 4.53 -6.04
C GLU A 253 -10.98 4.86 -4.64
N SER A 254 -10.93 6.14 -4.24
CA SER A 254 -11.51 6.71 -3.03
C SER A 254 -10.99 6.18 -1.69
N HIS A 255 -10.10 5.20 -1.67
CA HIS A 255 -9.58 4.58 -0.45
C HIS A 255 -8.32 5.28 0.11
N TYR A 256 -8.25 6.57 0.00
CA TYR A 256 -7.14 7.39 0.48
C TYR A 256 -7.37 7.92 1.90
N ILE A 257 -6.27 8.10 2.65
CA ILE A 257 -6.27 8.76 3.96
C ILE A 257 -5.46 10.07 3.98
N GLY A 258 -4.69 10.33 2.96
CA GLY A 258 -3.92 11.57 2.81
C GLY A 258 -4.80 12.77 2.49
N PRO A 259 -4.25 13.99 2.61
CA PRO A 259 -5.04 15.22 2.41
C PRO A 259 -5.43 15.41 0.95
N LEU A 260 -6.73 15.66 0.70
CA LEU A 260 -7.25 16.01 -0.63
C LEU A 260 -6.79 17.39 -1.11
N ALA A 261 -6.39 18.26 -0.20
CA ALA A 261 -5.99 19.64 -0.50
C ALA A 261 -4.55 19.78 -1.03
N SER A 262 -3.91 18.71 -1.45
CA SER A 262 -2.61 18.75 -2.13
C SER A 262 -2.79 19.24 -3.56
N LYS A 263 -1.88 20.08 -4.04
CA LYS A 263 -1.80 20.47 -5.46
C LYS A 263 -1.55 19.28 -6.41
N HIS A 264 -1.22 18.12 -5.85
CA HIS A 264 -0.91 16.89 -6.54
C HIS A 264 -2.05 15.85 -6.49
N THR A 265 -3.28 16.27 -6.20
CA THR A 265 -4.42 15.37 -5.99
C THR A 265 -5.20 15.05 -7.25
N ASP A 266 -5.04 15.84 -8.29
CA ASP A 266 -5.87 15.75 -9.49
C ASP A 266 -4.99 15.50 -10.72
N ASP A 267 -5.14 14.32 -11.28
CA ASP A 267 -4.55 13.95 -12.57
C ASP A 267 -5.47 14.31 -13.76
N GLY A 268 -6.60 14.98 -13.49
CA GLY A 268 -7.60 15.36 -14.48
C GLY A 268 -8.55 14.23 -14.88
N ASN A 269 -8.34 13.02 -14.39
CA ASN A 269 -9.13 11.84 -14.78
C ASN A 269 -10.16 11.43 -13.72
N SER A 270 -9.97 11.87 -12.47
CA SER A 270 -10.87 11.52 -11.36
C SER A 270 -11.90 12.61 -11.12
N LYS A 271 -13.12 12.42 -11.63
CA LYS A 271 -14.23 13.37 -11.43
C LYS A 271 -14.78 13.39 -10.00
N TRP A 272 -14.60 12.32 -9.25
CA TRP A 272 -15.10 12.19 -7.89
C TRP A 272 -14.40 13.08 -6.88
N THR A 273 -13.11 13.26 -7.02
CA THR A 273 -12.33 14.12 -6.13
C THR A 273 -12.66 15.59 -6.30
N ASN A 274 -13.05 16.01 -7.49
CA ASN A 274 -13.38 17.41 -7.79
C ASN A 274 -14.79 17.81 -7.36
N ASP A 275 -15.73 16.87 -7.34
CA ASP A 275 -17.14 17.14 -6.99
C ASP A 275 -17.44 16.91 -5.52
N MET A 276 -16.59 16.27 -4.76
CA MET A 276 -16.72 16.10 -3.31
C MET A 276 -16.32 17.37 -2.56
N ARG A 277 -17.06 18.47 -2.77
CA ARG A 277 -16.89 19.74 -2.05
C ARG A 277 -17.17 19.64 -0.55
N VAL A 278 -17.79 18.57 -0.12
CA VAL A 278 -17.92 18.17 1.28
C VAL A 278 -17.03 16.94 1.43
N ASN A 279 -15.79 17.17 1.82
CA ASN A 279 -14.80 16.13 1.93
C ASN A 279 -15.02 15.31 3.21
N PRO A 280 -15.67 14.13 3.15
CA PRO A 280 -15.87 13.30 4.33
C PRO A 280 -14.53 12.81 4.93
N HIS A 281 -13.44 12.91 4.17
CA HIS A 281 -12.11 12.51 4.63
C HIS A 281 -11.39 13.57 5.47
N ARG A 282 -11.84 14.83 5.49
CA ARG A 282 -11.29 15.84 6.40
C ARG A 282 -11.47 15.46 7.86
N ASP A 283 -12.56 14.75 8.17
CA ASP A 283 -12.87 14.37 9.55
C ASP A 283 -11.95 13.28 10.09
N PHE A 284 -11.35 12.44 9.23
CA PHE A 284 -10.33 11.47 9.64
C PHE A 284 -9.01 12.14 10.06
N GLN A 285 -8.70 13.31 9.50
CA GLN A 285 -7.49 14.07 9.87
C GLN A 285 -7.70 14.95 11.10
N ALA A 286 -8.95 15.21 11.46
CA ALA A 286 -9.33 16.03 12.59
C ALA A 286 -9.56 15.23 13.89
N MET A 287 -9.39 13.89 13.86
CA MET A 287 -9.40 13.14 15.10
C MET A 287 -8.18 13.56 15.93
N PRO A 288 -8.40 14.14 17.13
CA PRO A 288 -7.28 14.55 17.96
C PRO A 288 -6.44 13.34 18.33
N SER A 289 -5.13 13.52 18.25
CA SER A 289 -4.10 12.62 18.75
C SER A 289 -4.33 12.22 20.21
#